data_0418aaec50cf0a619938e30f424b7f48
#
_entry.id   0418aaec50cf0a619938e30f424b7f48
#
_cell.length_a   1.000
_cell.length_b   1.000
_cell.length_c   1.000
_cell.angle_alpha   90.00
_cell.angle_beta   90.00
_cell.angle_gamma   90.00
#
_symmetry.space_group_name_H-M   'P 1'
#
loop_
_entity.id
_entity.type
_entity.pdbx_description
1 polymer ?
#
loop_
_entity_poly.entity_id
_entity_poly.type
_entity_poly.pdbx_seq_one_letter_code
_entity_poly.pdbx_strand_id
1 'polypeptide(L)'
;MFGNWKFEGLEIAEAHCDGPCGVYDPAQARVEAESVLQLTKKILDLKKPADGDDKARLAYKNTLIRFVAIKEERAELAKHHLLVLWTDYFKPTHLENYPDLHDLFWKSAKLCSAVKQEISLEHAQELMDNIKRIHEIFWETKGKDVPWYTAS
;
A
#
# COMPACT_ATOMS: atom_id res chain seq x y z
N MET A 1 26.45 -21.89 -30.70
CA MET A 1 25.41 -21.44 -31.66
C MET A 1 24.06 -21.60 -30.95
N PHE A 2 23.53 -20.51 -30.40
CA PHE A 2 22.16 -20.54 -29.83
C PHE A 2 21.22 -20.18 -30.98
N GLY A 3 20.36 -21.13 -31.36
CA GLY A 3 19.38 -20.94 -32.42
C GLY A 3 18.39 -19.82 -32.06
N ASN A 4 18.11 -18.94 -33.02
CA ASN A 4 17.02 -17.95 -32.94
C ASN A 4 15.68 -18.72 -32.88
N TRP A 5 15.15 -18.88 -31.68
CA TRP A 5 13.78 -19.34 -31.49
C TRP A 5 12.85 -18.19 -31.83
N LYS A 6 12.25 -18.22 -33.03
CA LYS A 6 11.14 -17.35 -33.36
C LYS A 6 9.87 -18.02 -32.85
N PHE A 7 9.25 -17.44 -31.84
CA PHE A 7 7.90 -17.82 -31.43
C PHE A 7 6.90 -17.02 -32.29
N GLU A 8 6.52 -17.58 -33.44
CA GLU A 8 5.45 -17.02 -34.26
C GLU A 8 4.10 -17.42 -33.66
N GLY A 9 3.26 -16.45 -33.36
CA GLY A 9 1.89 -16.66 -32.89
C GLY A 9 1.67 -16.59 -31.39
N LEU A 10 2.66 -16.17 -30.59
CA LEU A 10 2.41 -15.83 -29.18
C LEU A 10 1.93 -14.37 -29.09
N GLU A 11 0.72 -14.18 -28.60
CA GLU A 11 0.28 -12.87 -28.16
C GLU A 11 1.21 -12.38 -27.04
N ILE A 12 1.69 -11.14 -27.16
CA ILE A 12 2.45 -10.49 -26.08
C ILE A 12 1.45 -10.27 -24.96
N ALA A 13 1.58 -11.05 -23.89
CA ALA A 13 0.82 -10.84 -22.67
C ALA A 13 1.35 -9.57 -21.99
N GLU A 14 0.58 -8.50 -22.00
CA GLU A 14 0.82 -7.34 -21.14
C GLU A 14 0.43 -7.72 -19.71
N ALA A 15 1.42 -8.09 -18.92
CA ALA A 15 1.19 -8.52 -17.55
C ALA A 15 1.33 -7.34 -16.58
N HIS A 16 0.32 -7.17 -15.73
CA HIS A 16 0.55 -6.57 -14.43
C HIS A 16 1.00 -7.70 -13.50
N CYS A 17 1.90 -7.49 -12.56
CA CYS A 17 2.30 -8.50 -11.59
C CYS A 17 2.44 -9.94 -12.18
N ASP A 18 3.25 -10.13 -13.21
CA ASP A 18 3.64 -11.41 -13.80
C ASP A 18 2.51 -12.26 -14.45
N GLY A 19 1.26 -11.77 -14.50
CA GLY A 19 0.15 -12.50 -15.11
C GLY A 19 -0.88 -11.60 -15.81
N PRO A 20 -1.27 -11.88 -17.08
CA PRO A 20 -2.20 -11.05 -17.85
C PRO A 20 -3.66 -11.27 -17.42
N CYS A 21 -3.95 -11.31 -16.12
CA CYS A 21 -5.29 -11.63 -15.60
C CYS A 21 -6.27 -10.44 -15.69
N GLY A 22 -5.78 -9.20 -15.78
CA GLY A 22 -6.61 -7.98 -15.80
C GLY A 22 -7.37 -7.72 -14.49
N VAL A 23 -7.07 -8.45 -13.43
CA VAL A 23 -7.72 -8.32 -12.12
C VAL A 23 -6.96 -7.31 -11.28
N TYR A 24 -7.57 -6.15 -11.05
CA TYR A 24 -7.04 -5.08 -10.21
C TYR A 24 -8.05 -4.74 -9.12
N ASP A 25 -7.58 -4.44 -7.91
CA ASP A 25 -8.41 -4.01 -6.79
C ASP A 25 -7.60 -3.14 -5.81
N PRO A 26 -8.07 -1.93 -5.46
CA PRO A 26 -7.43 -1.10 -4.44
C PRO A 26 -7.43 -1.72 -3.03
N ALA A 27 -8.24 -2.74 -2.80
CA ALA A 27 -8.37 -3.40 -1.50
C ALA A 27 -7.03 -3.93 -0.98
N GLN A 28 -6.11 -4.36 -1.85
CA GLN A 28 -4.78 -4.80 -1.44
C GLN A 28 -3.99 -3.66 -0.77
N ALA A 29 -3.91 -2.50 -1.42
CA ALA A 29 -3.26 -1.32 -0.85
C ALA A 29 -3.93 -0.87 0.46
N ARG A 30 -5.28 -0.92 0.51
CA ARG A 30 -6.06 -0.59 1.71
C ARG A 30 -5.70 -1.48 2.90
N VAL A 31 -5.68 -2.80 2.73
CA VAL A 31 -5.38 -3.74 3.82
C VAL A 31 -4.00 -3.48 4.41
N GLU A 32 -3.02 -3.24 3.54
CA GLU A 32 -1.66 -2.98 3.96
C GLU A 32 -1.53 -1.63 4.69
N ALA A 33 -2.15 -0.58 4.17
CA ALA A 33 -2.14 0.74 4.82
C ALA A 33 -2.93 0.74 6.13
N GLU A 34 -4.04 0.03 6.21
CA GLU A 34 -4.79 -0.16 7.45
C GLU A 34 -3.94 -0.87 8.52
N SER A 35 -3.15 -1.87 8.11
CA SER A 35 -2.20 -2.54 9.00
C SER A 35 -1.13 -1.57 9.52
N VAL A 36 -0.61 -0.68 8.66
CA VAL A 36 0.32 0.39 9.07
C VAL A 36 -0.32 1.31 10.10
N LEU A 37 -1.56 1.76 9.87
CA LEU A 37 -2.29 2.62 10.80
C LEU A 37 -2.49 1.95 12.16
N GLN A 38 -2.92 0.68 12.18
CA GLN A 38 -3.14 -0.05 13.44
C GLN A 38 -1.81 -0.33 14.18
N LEU A 39 -0.73 -0.65 13.47
CA LEU A 39 0.58 -0.83 14.09
C LEU A 39 1.12 0.48 14.65
N THR A 40 0.92 1.60 13.95
CA THR A 40 1.28 2.93 14.45
C THR A 40 0.55 3.23 15.77
N LYS A 41 -0.76 2.99 15.85
CA LYS A 41 -1.55 3.13 17.10
C LYS A 41 -0.97 2.25 18.21
N LYS A 42 -0.73 0.97 17.93
CA LYS A 42 -0.17 0.02 18.92
C LYS A 42 1.22 0.43 19.41
N ILE A 43 2.06 1.00 18.56
CA ILE A 43 3.38 1.50 18.97
C ILE A 43 3.23 2.70 19.91
N LEU A 44 2.33 3.64 19.59
CA LEU A 44 2.08 4.82 20.42
C LEU A 44 1.47 4.46 21.79
N ASP A 45 0.64 3.42 21.84
CA ASP A 45 0.00 2.93 23.07
C ASP A 45 0.93 2.04 23.92
N LEU A 46 2.10 1.66 23.39
CA LEU A 46 2.98 0.71 24.06
C LEU A 46 3.65 1.34 25.29
N LYS A 47 3.30 0.85 26.48
CA LYS A 47 3.80 1.39 27.75
C LYS A 47 5.24 0.90 28.02
N LYS A 48 6.12 1.86 28.24
CA LYS A 48 7.49 1.57 28.68
C LYS A 48 7.44 0.96 30.11
N PRO A 49 8.13 -0.16 30.37
CA PRO A 49 8.17 -0.76 31.71
C PRO A 49 8.95 0.11 32.70
N ALA A 50 8.69 -0.12 33.99
CA ALA A 50 9.42 0.52 35.08
C ALA A 50 10.92 0.17 35.06
N ASP A 51 11.73 1.06 35.60
CA ASP A 51 13.17 0.83 35.73
C ASP A 51 13.40 -0.35 36.71
N GLY A 52 14.41 -1.19 36.36
CA GLY A 52 14.79 -2.34 37.15
C GLY A 52 14.14 -3.67 36.80
N ASP A 53 13.06 -3.68 35.99
CA ASP A 53 12.47 -4.92 35.47
C ASP A 53 13.06 -5.30 34.10
N ASP A 54 14.17 -6.03 34.16
CA ASP A 54 14.90 -6.45 32.96
C ASP A 54 14.05 -7.36 32.03
N LYS A 55 13.23 -8.23 32.61
CA LYS A 55 12.36 -9.14 31.84
C LYS A 55 11.28 -8.37 31.10
N ALA A 56 10.60 -7.46 31.77
CA ALA A 56 9.59 -6.60 31.12
C ALA A 56 10.22 -5.68 30.07
N ARG A 57 11.44 -5.19 30.30
CA ARG A 57 12.18 -4.37 29.35
C ARG A 57 12.57 -5.14 28.09
N LEU A 58 12.98 -6.40 28.20
CA LEU A 58 13.26 -7.25 27.04
C LEU A 58 11.98 -7.56 26.24
N ALA A 59 10.88 -7.86 26.92
CA ALA A 59 9.58 -8.08 26.29
C ALA A 59 9.08 -6.84 25.54
N TYR A 60 9.19 -5.66 26.16
CA TYR A 60 8.86 -4.38 25.53
C TYR A 60 9.68 -4.15 24.25
N LYS A 61 11.01 -4.29 24.33
CA LYS A 61 11.90 -4.10 23.18
C LYS A 61 11.56 -5.08 22.05
N ASN A 62 11.36 -6.36 22.37
CA ASN A 62 10.99 -7.37 21.39
C ASN A 62 9.65 -7.01 20.70
N THR A 63 8.63 -6.59 21.44
CA THR A 63 7.33 -6.18 20.89
C THR A 63 7.47 -4.94 20.01
N LEU A 64 8.19 -3.91 20.46
CA LEU A 64 8.41 -2.68 19.70
C LEU A 64 9.14 -2.97 18.37
N ILE A 65 10.22 -3.74 18.40
CA ILE A 65 11.00 -4.10 17.21
C ILE A 65 10.11 -4.85 16.22
N ARG A 66 9.30 -5.80 16.68
CA ARG A 66 8.38 -6.55 15.82
C ARG A 66 7.31 -5.65 15.18
N PHE A 67 6.73 -4.73 15.95
CA PHE A 67 5.72 -3.80 15.41
C PHE A 67 6.33 -2.89 14.36
N VAL A 68 7.52 -2.36 14.59
CA VAL A 68 8.23 -1.52 13.61
C VAL A 68 8.55 -2.31 12.35
N ALA A 69 9.11 -3.52 12.47
CA ALA A 69 9.46 -4.36 11.32
C ALA A 69 8.24 -4.71 10.47
N ILE A 70 7.12 -5.11 11.10
CA ILE A 70 5.89 -5.42 10.38
C ILE A 70 5.30 -4.15 9.75
N LYS A 71 5.31 -3.00 10.46
CA LYS A 71 4.86 -1.71 9.93
C LYS A 71 5.61 -1.34 8.64
N GLU A 72 6.93 -1.51 8.63
CA GLU A 72 7.76 -1.25 7.44
C GLU A 72 7.41 -2.17 6.27
N GLU A 73 7.27 -3.47 6.54
CA GLU A 73 6.86 -4.45 5.53
C GLU A 73 5.50 -4.11 4.92
N ARG A 74 4.50 -3.78 5.76
CA ARG A 74 3.15 -3.42 5.29
C ARG A 74 3.15 -2.11 4.48
N ALA A 75 3.95 -1.13 4.87
CA ALA A 75 4.11 0.11 4.12
C ALA A 75 4.76 -0.12 2.74
N GLU A 76 5.72 -1.04 2.64
CA GLU A 76 6.31 -1.42 1.36
C GLU A 76 5.30 -2.12 0.45
N LEU A 77 4.51 -3.05 0.99
CA LEU A 77 3.45 -3.73 0.24
C LEU A 77 2.35 -2.75 -0.20
N ALA A 78 1.93 -1.83 0.66
CA ALA A 78 0.99 -0.77 0.27
C ALA A 78 1.52 0.04 -0.92
N LYS A 79 2.80 0.44 -0.87
CA LYS A 79 3.47 1.15 -1.96
C LYS A 79 3.50 0.32 -3.25
N HIS A 80 3.85 -0.95 -3.17
CA HIS A 80 3.87 -1.86 -4.31
C HIS A 80 2.50 -1.92 -4.99
N HIS A 81 1.43 -2.17 -4.23
CA HIS A 81 0.07 -2.25 -4.78
C HIS A 81 -0.41 -0.92 -5.38
N LEU A 82 -0.03 0.22 -4.78
CA LEU A 82 -0.30 1.54 -5.34
C LEU A 82 0.41 1.73 -6.69
N LEU A 83 1.69 1.36 -6.79
CA LEU A 83 2.45 1.48 -8.02
C LEU A 83 1.86 0.62 -9.14
N VAL A 84 1.45 -0.61 -8.85
CA VAL A 84 0.78 -1.49 -9.82
C VAL A 84 -0.51 -0.84 -10.35
N LEU A 85 -1.34 -0.27 -9.48
CA LEU A 85 -2.54 0.44 -9.93
C LEU A 85 -2.20 1.66 -10.79
N TRP A 86 -1.19 2.44 -10.39
CA TRP A 86 -0.80 3.66 -11.06
C TRP A 86 -0.25 3.42 -12.47
N THR A 87 0.64 2.43 -12.60
CA THR A 87 1.39 2.19 -13.84
C THR A 87 0.67 1.26 -14.81
N ASP A 88 -0.12 0.31 -14.29
CA ASP A 88 -0.64 -0.79 -15.11
C ASP A 88 -2.16 -0.71 -15.33
N TYR A 89 -2.91 -0.21 -14.35
CA TYR A 89 -4.36 -0.08 -14.49
C TYR A 89 -4.78 1.27 -15.08
N PHE A 90 -4.32 2.40 -14.47
CA PHE A 90 -4.75 3.71 -14.89
C PHE A 90 -4.14 4.11 -16.24
N LYS A 91 -4.96 4.71 -17.10
CA LYS A 91 -4.62 5.08 -18.48
C LYS A 91 -4.74 6.58 -18.68
N PRO A 92 -4.09 7.15 -19.71
CA PRO A 92 -4.20 8.59 -20.01
C PRO A 92 -5.63 9.11 -20.12
N THR A 93 -6.57 8.29 -20.62
CA THR A 93 -8.00 8.66 -20.72
C THR A 93 -8.65 8.90 -19.35
N HIS A 94 -8.15 8.28 -18.27
CA HIS A 94 -8.66 8.54 -16.93
C HIS A 94 -8.22 9.91 -16.41
N LEU A 95 -7.10 10.45 -16.88
CA LEU A 95 -6.60 11.78 -16.48
C LEU A 95 -7.47 12.92 -16.99
N GLU A 96 -8.28 12.71 -18.03
CA GLU A 96 -9.23 13.70 -18.54
C GLU A 96 -10.29 14.03 -17.48
N ASN A 97 -10.72 13.03 -16.71
CA ASN A 97 -11.70 13.17 -15.63
C ASN A 97 -11.05 13.39 -14.24
N TYR A 98 -9.82 12.92 -14.05
CA TYR A 98 -9.08 12.97 -12.79
C TYR A 98 -7.68 13.54 -13.01
N PRO A 99 -7.54 14.86 -13.28
CA PRO A 99 -6.26 15.48 -13.65
C PRO A 99 -5.23 15.46 -12.53
N ASP A 100 -5.65 15.29 -11.28
CA ASP A 100 -4.82 15.19 -10.07
C ASP A 100 -4.37 13.76 -9.75
N LEU A 101 -4.74 12.78 -10.57
CA LEU A 101 -4.50 11.35 -10.30
C LEU A 101 -3.01 11.03 -10.12
N HIS A 102 -2.13 11.59 -10.96
CA HIS A 102 -0.68 11.37 -10.83
C HIS A 102 -0.13 11.95 -9.53
N ASP A 103 -0.58 13.14 -9.14
CA ASP A 103 -0.18 13.78 -7.89
C ASP A 103 -0.66 12.97 -6.67
N LEU A 104 -1.89 12.46 -6.72
CA LEU A 104 -2.46 11.60 -5.68
C LEU A 104 -1.63 10.33 -5.47
N PHE A 105 -1.26 9.62 -6.54
CA PHE A 105 -0.41 8.43 -6.44
C PHE A 105 0.99 8.75 -5.96
N TRP A 106 1.59 9.83 -6.48
CA TRP A 106 2.91 10.26 -6.05
C TRP A 106 2.94 10.60 -4.55
N LYS A 107 1.98 11.37 -4.05
CA LYS A 107 1.83 11.69 -2.63
C LYS A 107 1.63 10.43 -1.79
N SER A 108 0.77 9.53 -2.22
CA SER A 108 0.53 8.25 -1.52
C SER A 108 1.80 7.41 -1.42
N ALA A 109 2.59 7.32 -2.50
CA ALA A 109 3.87 6.62 -2.50
C ALA A 109 4.91 7.29 -1.58
N LYS A 110 4.89 8.64 -1.46
CA LYS A 110 5.74 9.39 -0.51
C LYS A 110 5.30 9.13 0.93
N LEU A 111 3.99 9.09 1.20
CA LEU A 111 3.46 8.74 2.53
C LEU A 111 3.84 7.31 2.94
N CYS A 112 3.81 6.34 2.04
CA CYS A 112 4.34 4.99 2.33
C CYS A 112 5.80 5.02 2.79
N SER A 113 6.62 5.92 2.26
CA SER A 113 8.01 6.10 2.70
C SER A 113 8.08 6.83 4.05
N ALA A 114 7.27 7.86 4.27
CA ALA A 114 7.24 8.61 5.52
C ALA A 114 6.82 7.74 6.71
N VAL A 115 5.76 6.94 6.57
CA VAL A 115 5.30 6.03 7.64
C VAL A 115 6.30 4.91 7.97
N LYS A 116 7.28 4.62 7.11
CA LYS A 116 8.41 3.74 7.47
C LYS A 116 9.39 4.44 8.39
N GLN A 117 9.75 5.68 8.07
CA GLN A 117 10.78 6.46 8.76
C GLN A 117 10.29 7.03 10.10
N GLU A 118 8.98 7.24 10.24
CA GLU A 118 8.37 7.92 11.38
C GLU A 118 7.26 7.07 12.02
N ILE A 119 6.98 7.35 13.29
CA ILE A 119 5.80 6.84 14.00
C ILE A 119 4.79 8.00 14.05
N SER A 120 4.15 8.26 12.90
CA SER A 120 3.21 9.35 12.71
C SER A 120 1.81 8.80 12.42
N LEU A 121 0.88 9.08 13.35
CA LEU A 121 -0.53 8.74 13.16
C LEU A 121 -1.16 9.58 12.05
N GLU A 122 -0.73 10.83 11.91
CA GLU A 122 -1.18 11.75 10.88
C GLU A 122 -0.84 11.21 9.48
N HIS A 123 0.43 10.87 9.22
CA HIS A 123 0.83 10.31 7.93
C HIS A 123 0.15 8.97 7.61
N ALA A 124 -0.05 8.12 8.63
CA ALA A 124 -0.74 6.85 8.45
C ALA A 124 -2.23 7.06 8.10
N GLN A 125 -2.88 8.05 8.70
CA GLN A 125 -4.26 8.40 8.38
C GLN A 125 -4.37 9.04 7.00
N GLU A 126 -3.49 9.99 6.67
CA GLU A 126 -3.45 10.61 5.34
C GLU A 126 -3.24 9.57 4.22
N LEU A 127 -2.41 8.56 4.46
CA LEU A 127 -2.25 7.45 3.52
C LEU A 127 -3.58 6.69 3.31
N MET A 128 -4.31 6.42 4.38
CA MET A 128 -5.64 5.78 4.28
C MET A 128 -6.64 6.65 3.52
N ASP A 129 -6.64 7.96 3.76
CA ASP A 129 -7.55 8.89 3.09
C ASP A 129 -7.25 8.99 1.58
N ASN A 130 -5.98 9.02 1.21
CA ASN A 130 -5.55 8.99 -0.19
C ASN A 130 -5.94 7.67 -0.88
N ILE A 131 -5.76 6.53 -0.21
CA ILE A 131 -6.16 5.22 -0.76
C ILE A 131 -7.68 5.13 -0.89
N LYS A 132 -8.44 5.72 0.04
CA LYS A 132 -9.89 5.85 -0.10
C LYS A 132 -10.26 6.62 -1.38
N ARG A 133 -9.61 7.74 -1.63
CA ARG A 133 -9.84 8.51 -2.86
C ARG A 133 -9.47 7.72 -4.12
N ILE A 134 -8.37 6.97 -4.10
CA ILE A 134 -7.99 6.06 -5.19
C ILE A 134 -9.04 4.96 -5.39
N HIS A 135 -9.58 4.40 -4.32
CA HIS A 135 -10.65 3.41 -4.37
C HIS A 135 -11.90 3.97 -5.06
N GLU A 136 -12.35 5.15 -4.69
CA GLU A 136 -13.50 5.83 -5.30
C GLU A 136 -13.28 6.00 -6.80
N ILE A 137 -12.17 6.62 -7.20
CA ILE A 137 -11.82 6.84 -8.61
C ILE A 137 -11.75 5.51 -9.38
N PHE A 138 -11.11 4.49 -8.80
CA PHE A 138 -10.97 3.18 -9.42
C PHE A 138 -12.33 2.56 -9.77
N TRP A 139 -13.26 2.54 -8.81
CA TRP A 139 -14.57 1.95 -9.03
C TRP A 139 -15.46 2.80 -9.93
N GLU A 140 -15.34 4.13 -9.88
CA GLU A 140 -15.97 5.04 -10.84
C GLU A 140 -15.53 4.74 -12.28
N THR A 141 -14.22 4.50 -12.53
CA THR A 141 -13.73 4.14 -13.88
C THR A 141 -14.24 2.79 -14.36
N LYS A 142 -14.68 1.92 -13.47
CA LYS A 142 -15.33 0.64 -13.79
C LYS A 142 -16.85 0.73 -13.86
N GLY A 143 -17.44 1.91 -13.63
CA GLY A 143 -18.88 2.11 -13.57
C GLY A 143 -19.57 1.34 -12.44
N LYS A 144 -18.87 1.14 -11.32
CA LYS A 144 -19.36 0.42 -10.14
C LYS A 144 -19.33 1.33 -8.92
N ASP A 145 -20.36 1.20 -8.09
CA ASP A 145 -20.42 1.78 -6.76
C ASP A 145 -20.03 0.70 -5.73
N VAL A 146 -18.80 0.76 -5.23
CA VAL A 146 -18.29 -0.18 -4.24
C VAL A 146 -17.98 0.60 -2.96
N PRO A 147 -18.73 0.37 -1.87
CA PRO A 147 -18.54 1.12 -0.64
C PRO A 147 -17.13 0.95 -0.07
N TRP A 148 -16.57 2.06 0.45
CA TRP A 148 -15.37 1.99 1.25
C TRP A 148 -15.66 1.33 2.59
N TYR A 149 -14.79 0.44 3.02
CA TYR A 149 -14.83 -0.17 4.35
C TYR A 149 -13.43 -0.40 4.90
N THR A 150 -13.33 -0.53 6.21
CA THR A 150 -12.12 -0.94 6.94
C THR A 150 -12.42 -2.19 7.74
N ALA A 151 -11.38 -2.97 8.03
CA ALA A 151 -11.50 -4.20 8.83
C ALA A 151 -11.33 -3.95 10.33
N SER A 152 -10.91 -2.73 10.74
CA SER A 152 -10.64 -2.34 12.13
C SER A 152 -11.43 -1.14 12.59
#